data_a355c8480900ab5d0ff8f3fe530ca9cc
#
_entry.id   a355c8480900ab5d0ff8f3fe530ca9cc
#
_cell.length_a   1.000
_cell.length_b   1.000
_cell.length_c   1.000
_cell.angle_alpha   90.00
_cell.angle_beta   90.00
_cell.angle_gamma   90.00
#
_symmetry.space_group_name_H-M   'P 1'
#
loop_
_entity.id
_entity.type
_entity.pdbx_description
1 polymer ?
#
loop_
_entity_poly.entity_id
_entity_poly.type
_entity_poly.pdbx_seq_one_letter_code
_entity_poly.pdbx_strand_id
1 'polypeptide(L)'
;IIELLLAISAFWIFLVHMVTTKNPLFDRALFRDRNFATAMSFMIVMGMVMVAISALLPPMLQSIYGYSVLDTGLLLAPRGIGTLLTMMAAPRLVRKVSPRWLICAGFAIITYSMVQMMDWTLEMDTTPIIVSGFVQGIGMGFLFMPLNLVAFATLPPHLRTDGSSLLNLLRSLGASVGISLMSVLLARNLQTAHADLAELRCRDQQGD
;
A
#
# COMPACT_ATOMS: atom_id res chain seq x y z
N ILE A 1 0.30 19.71 -16.37
CA ILE A 1 1.65 20.20 -16.74
C ILE A 1 2.21 21.09 -15.63
N ILE A 2 1.46 22.07 -15.13
CA ILE A 2 1.90 22.99 -14.06
C ILE A 2 2.23 22.23 -12.77
N GLU A 3 1.38 21.32 -12.34
CA GLU A 3 1.61 20.48 -11.15
C GLU A 3 2.85 19.60 -11.27
N LEU A 4 3.10 19.07 -12.45
CA LEU A 4 4.27 18.23 -12.73
C LEU A 4 5.56 19.05 -12.68
N LEU A 5 5.54 20.25 -13.24
CA LEU A 5 6.68 21.18 -13.17
C LEU A 5 6.95 21.62 -11.72
N LEU A 6 5.91 21.92 -10.94
CA LEU A 6 6.03 22.24 -9.53
C LEU A 6 6.59 21.06 -8.71
N ALA A 7 6.10 19.83 -8.97
CA ALA A 7 6.61 18.65 -8.29
C ALA A 7 8.09 18.37 -8.61
N ILE A 8 8.49 18.48 -9.87
CA ILE A 8 9.88 18.31 -10.30
C ILE A 8 10.77 19.39 -9.70
N SER A 9 10.34 20.66 -9.73
CA SER A 9 11.13 21.77 -9.18
C SER A 9 11.28 21.65 -7.65
N ALA A 10 10.21 21.30 -6.94
CA ALA A 10 10.26 21.08 -5.49
C ALA A 10 11.18 19.90 -5.12
N PHE A 11 11.10 18.81 -5.88
CA PHE A 11 11.97 17.65 -5.69
C PHE A 11 13.44 17.99 -5.99
N TRP A 12 13.70 18.77 -7.02
CA TRP A 12 15.06 19.24 -7.35
C TRP A 12 15.63 20.14 -6.26
N ILE A 13 14.85 21.11 -5.77
CA ILE A 13 15.25 21.99 -4.65
C ILE A 13 15.56 21.15 -3.41
N PHE A 14 14.73 20.15 -3.10
CA PHE A 14 14.95 19.23 -1.98
C PHE A 14 16.27 18.47 -2.13
N LEU A 15 16.55 17.90 -3.31
CA LEU A 15 17.80 17.17 -3.57
C LEU A 15 19.03 18.10 -3.44
N VAL A 16 18.98 19.29 -4.03
CA VAL A 16 20.06 20.27 -3.94
C VAL A 16 20.29 20.67 -2.50
N HIS A 17 19.23 20.93 -1.74
CA HIS A 17 19.33 21.27 -0.32
C HIS A 17 19.99 20.15 0.50
N MET A 18 19.60 18.89 0.26
CA MET A 18 20.18 17.72 0.93
C MET A 18 21.69 17.56 0.68
N VAL A 19 22.15 17.91 -0.53
CA VAL A 19 23.56 17.74 -0.90
C VAL A 19 24.43 18.94 -0.47
N THR A 20 23.88 20.17 -0.55
CA THR A 20 24.65 21.40 -0.44
C THR A 20 24.71 21.97 1.00
N THR A 21 23.70 21.64 1.82
CA THR A 21 23.59 22.25 3.17
C THR A 21 24.45 21.49 4.18
N LYS A 22 25.14 22.24 5.05
CA LYS A 22 25.99 21.69 6.14
C LYS A 22 25.16 20.98 7.22
N ASN A 23 23.91 21.41 7.44
CA ASN A 23 22.93 20.76 8.31
C ASN A 23 21.74 20.34 7.45
N PRO A 24 21.80 19.18 6.76
CA PRO A 24 20.69 18.71 5.94
C PRO A 24 19.48 18.35 6.81
N LEU A 25 18.27 18.47 6.24
CA LEU A 25 17.01 18.09 6.89
C LEU A 25 17.02 16.65 7.42
N PHE A 26 17.78 15.78 6.77
CA PHE A 26 17.99 14.39 7.22
C PHE A 26 19.51 14.14 7.34
N ASP A 27 19.91 13.61 8.49
CA ASP A 27 21.30 13.26 8.73
C ASP A 27 21.75 12.15 7.75
N ARG A 28 22.92 12.34 7.15
CA ARG A 28 23.54 11.35 6.26
C ARG A 28 23.78 9.99 6.94
N ALA A 29 23.87 9.96 8.26
CA ALA A 29 23.98 8.77 9.05
C ALA A 29 22.77 7.83 8.85
N LEU A 30 21.57 8.36 8.59
CA LEU A 30 20.36 7.59 8.29
C LEU A 30 20.51 6.69 7.06
N PHE A 31 21.12 7.21 6.00
CA PHE A 31 21.33 6.47 4.74
C PHE A 31 22.49 5.48 4.81
N ARG A 32 23.39 5.64 5.79
CA ARG A 32 24.52 4.76 5.99
C ARG A 32 24.17 3.49 6.78
N ASP A 33 23.10 3.53 7.55
CA ASP A 33 22.62 2.38 8.30
C ASP A 33 21.89 1.40 7.36
N ARG A 34 22.44 0.19 7.24
CA ARG A 34 21.89 -0.86 6.36
C ARG A 34 20.48 -1.29 6.75
N ASN A 35 20.19 -1.37 8.05
CA ASN A 35 18.86 -1.75 8.53
C ASN A 35 17.84 -0.67 8.18
N PHE A 36 18.21 0.60 8.36
CA PHE A 36 17.35 1.71 8.00
C PHE A 36 17.15 1.82 6.49
N ALA A 37 18.20 1.63 5.68
CA ALA A 37 18.11 1.63 4.22
C ALA A 37 17.19 0.52 3.67
N THR A 38 17.27 -0.68 4.24
CA THR A 38 16.33 -1.76 3.88
C THR A 38 14.90 -1.44 4.30
N ALA A 39 14.70 -0.88 5.48
CA ALA A 39 13.38 -0.44 5.94
C ALA A 39 12.79 0.66 5.04
N MET A 40 13.59 1.60 4.53
CA MET A 40 13.16 2.61 3.56
C MET A 40 12.60 1.97 2.29
N SER A 41 13.29 0.97 1.72
CA SER A 41 12.82 0.25 0.52
C SER A 41 11.50 -0.46 0.78
N PHE A 42 11.38 -1.14 1.92
CA PHE A 42 10.13 -1.80 2.31
C PHE A 42 8.98 -0.81 2.55
N MET A 43 9.25 0.38 3.09
CA MET A 43 8.23 1.41 3.29
C MET A 43 7.66 1.94 1.97
N ILE A 44 8.48 2.10 0.93
CA ILE A 44 8.01 2.48 -0.40
C ILE A 44 7.07 1.41 -0.96
N VAL A 45 7.51 0.15 -0.97
CA VAL A 45 6.72 -0.98 -1.47
C VAL A 45 5.41 -1.11 -0.69
N MET A 46 5.48 -0.99 0.62
CA MET A 46 4.32 -1.06 1.51
C MET A 46 3.33 0.08 1.23
N GLY A 47 3.83 1.31 1.08
CA GLY A 47 3.02 2.46 0.71
C GLY A 47 2.32 2.24 -0.64
N MET A 48 3.06 1.75 -1.64
CA MET A 48 2.52 1.45 -2.96
C MET A 48 1.36 0.44 -2.90
N VAL A 49 1.56 -0.69 -2.24
CA VAL A 49 0.57 -1.77 -2.17
C VAL A 49 -0.64 -1.36 -1.34
N MET A 50 -0.42 -0.84 -0.13
CA MET A 50 -1.50 -0.54 0.81
C MET A 50 -2.45 0.54 0.30
N VAL A 51 -1.89 1.63 -0.23
CA VAL A 51 -2.72 2.78 -0.64
C VAL A 51 -3.40 2.48 -1.97
N ALA A 52 -2.75 1.76 -2.90
CA ALA A 52 -3.38 1.31 -4.13
C ALA A 52 -4.64 0.47 -3.84
N ILE A 53 -4.56 -0.50 -2.94
CA ILE A 53 -5.71 -1.33 -2.55
C ILE A 53 -6.80 -0.47 -1.88
N SER A 54 -6.40 0.41 -0.96
CA SER A 54 -7.35 1.26 -0.23
C SER A 54 -8.06 2.29 -1.14
N ALA A 55 -7.41 2.70 -2.22
CA ALA A 55 -7.97 3.63 -3.18
C ALA A 55 -8.93 2.97 -4.17
N LEU A 56 -8.68 1.71 -4.55
CA LEU A 56 -9.46 1.00 -5.58
C LEU A 56 -10.63 0.18 -5.02
N LEU A 57 -10.46 -0.39 -3.83
CA LEU A 57 -11.46 -1.30 -3.29
C LEU A 57 -12.82 -0.64 -3.01
N PRO A 58 -12.91 0.55 -2.36
CA PRO A 58 -14.20 1.19 -2.13
C PRO A 58 -14.93 1.58 -3.41
N PRO A 59 -14.32 2.24 -4.42
CA PRO A 59 -15.00 2.53 -5.67
C PRO A 59 -15.45 1.28 -6.42
N MET A 60 -14.67 0.20 -6.38
CA MET A 60 -15.02 -1.06 -7.01
C MET A 60 -16.27 -1.68 -6.37
N LEU A 61 -16.36 -1.70 -5.04
CA LEU A 61 -17.54 -2.21 -4.32
C LEU A 61 -18.79 -1.39 -4.61
N GLN A 62 -18.64 -0.06 -4.76
CA GLN A 62 -19.77 0.82 -5.04
C GLN A 62 -20.21 0.78 -6.51
N SER A 63 -19.27 0.79 -7.45
CA SER A 63 -19.58 0.90 -8.89
C SER A 63 -19.91 -0.44 -9.55
N ILE A 64 -19.27 -1.53 -9.14
CA ILE A 64 -19.43 -2.86 -9.76
C ILE A 64 -20.45 -3.70 -9.00
N TYR A 65 -20.34 -3.73 -7.67
CA TYR A 65 -21.22 -4.54 -6.83
C TYR A 65 -22.46 -3.78 -6.33
N GLY A 66 -22.54 -2.45 -6.56
CA GLY A 66 -23.72 -1.65 -6.22
C GLY A 66 -23.94 -1.42 -4.72
N TYR A 67 -22.93 -1.65 -3.87
CA TYR A 67 -23.05 -1.42 -2.43
C TYR A 67 -23.16 0.08 -2.13
N SER A 68 -23.98 0.42 -1.14
CA SER A 68 -24.03 1.79 -0.63
C SER A 68 -22.71 2.18 0.03
N VAL A 69 -22.45 3.48 0.20
CA VAL A 69 -21.26 4.00 0.89
C VAL A 69 -21.16 3.43 2.31
N LEU A 70 -22.30 3.32 2.99
CA LEU A 70 -22.39 2.81 4.35
C LEU A 70 -22.05 1.31 4.41
N ASP A 71 -22.63 0.51 3.51
CA ASP A 71 -22.37 -0.93 3.43
C ASP A 71 -20.91 -1.20 3.06
N THR A 72 -20.35 -0.44 2.13
CA THR A 72 -18.93 -0.50 1.78
C THR A 72 -18.05 -0.26 3.00
N GLY A 73 -18.38 0.73 3.81
CA GLY A 73 -17.65 1.00 5.07
C GLY A 73 -17.73 -0.15 6.06
N LEU A 74 -18.91 -0.74 6.23
CA LEU A 74 -19.12 -1.90 7.10
C LEU A 74 -18.37 -3.14 6.61
N LEU A 75 -18.36 -3.39 5.31
CA LEU A 75 -17.62 -4.50 4.69
C LEU A 75 -16.10 -4.37 4.85
N LEU A 76 -15.59 -3.13 4.89
CA LEU A 76 -14.18 -2.84 5.07
C LEU A 76 -13.76 -2.73 6.56
N ALA A 77 -14.70 -2.58 7.49
CA ALA A 77 -14.42 -2.49 8.92
C ALA A 77 -13.63 -3.68 9.49
N PRO A 78 -13.88 -4.94 9.10
CA PRO A 78 -13.12 -6.10 9.57
C PRO A 78 -11.62 -6.02 9.30
N ARG A 79 -11.22 -5.35 8.22
CA ARG A 79 -9.81 -5.05 7.93
C ARG A 79 -9.15 -4.22 9.03
N GLY A 80 -9.84 -3.19 9.51
CA GLY A 80 -9.39 -2.37 10.63
C GLY A 80 -9.25 -3.18 11.91
N ILE A 81 -10.23 -4.04 12.21
CA ILE A 81 -10.21 -4.94 13.37
C ILE A 81 -9.01 -5.89 13.30
N GLY A 82 -8.78 -6.53 12.16
CA GLY A 82 -7.62 -7.40 11.93
C GLY A 82 -6.28 -6.69 12.19
N THR A 83 -6.16 -5.46 11.69
CA THR A 83 -4.95 -4.64 11.91
C THR A 83 -4.77 -4.29 13.38
N LEU A 84 -5.82 -3.86 14.07
CA LEU A 84 -5.77 -3.52 15.50
C LEU A 84 -5.35 -4.73 16.34
N LEU A 85 -5.99 -5.88 16.15
CA LEU A 85 -5.67 -7.11 16.89
C LEU A 85 -4.21 -7.50 16.70
N THR A 86 -3.72 -7.41 15.48
CA THR A 86 -2.34 -7.77 15.18
C THR A 86 -1.35 -6.74 15.74
N MET A 87 -1.66 -5.45 15.67
CA MET A 87 -0.83 -4.42 16.30
C MET A 87 -0.73 -4.59 17.82
N MET A 88 -1.79 -5.06 18.48
CA MET A 88 -1.75 -5.39 19.92
C MET A 88 -0.95 -6.66 20.20
N ALA A 89 -1.00 -7.66 19.32
CA ALA A 89 -0.28 -8.92 19.47
C ALA A 89 1.20 -8.82 19.07
N ALA A 90 1.52 -7.97 18.08
CA ALA A 90 2.85 -7.84 17.49
C ALA A 90 3.99 -7.58 18.50
N PRO A 91 3.85 -6.71 19.54
CA PRO A 91 4.90 -6.48 20.51
C PRO A 91 5.26 -7.74 21.33
N ARG A 92 4.24 -8.58 21.62
CA ARG A 92 4.47 -9.84 22.32
C ARG A 92 5.16 -10.86 21.42
N LEU A 93 4.78 -10.87 20.15
CA LEU A 93 5.28 -11.85 19.18
C LEU A 93 6.72 -11.54 18.76
N VAL A 94 7.08 -10.28 18.61
CA VAL A 94 8.46 -9.84 18.31
C VAL A 94 9.47 -10.23 19.38
N ARG A 95 9.01 -10.41 20.64
CA ARG A 95 9.88 -10.92 21.73
C ARG A 95 10.21 -12.41 21.59
N LYS A 96 9.36 -13.19 20.88
CA LYS A 96 9.51 -14.65 20.73
C LYS A 96 10.05 -15.05 19.35
N VAL A 97 9.74 -14.25 18.32
CA VAL A 97 10.07 -14.54 16.93
C VAL A 97 10.87 -13.37 16.36
N SER A 98 11.90 -13.67 15.56
CA SER A 98 12.71 -12.62 14.96
C SER A 98 11.83 -11.74 14.02
N PRO A 99 12.02 -10.41 14.02
CA PRO A 99 11.21 -9.47 13.22
C PRO A 99 11.16 -9.81 11.73
N ARG A 100 12.24 -10.42 11.21
CA ARG A 100 12.34 -10.83 9.80
C ARG A 100 11.26 -11.83 9.40
N TRP A 101 10.99 -12.84 10.24
CA TRP A 101 9.96 -13.83 9.99
C TRP A 101 8.56 -13.25 10.07
N LEU A 102 8.33 -12.26 10.96
CA LEU A 102 7.06 -11.57 11.03
C LEU A 102 6.79 -10.74 9.77
N ILE A 103 7.80 -10.06 9.25
CA ILE A 103 7.70 -9.29 8.01
C ILE A 103 7.40 -10.23 6.83
N CYS A 104 8.12 -11.36 6.71
CA CYS A 104 7.84 -12.35 5.68
C CYS A 104 6.41 -12.93 5.80
N ALA A 105 5.98 -13.26 7.02
CA ALA A 105 4.62 -13.73 7.27
C ALA A 105 3.56 -12.67 6.89
N GLY A 106 3.81 -11.40 7.23
CA GLY A 106 2.93 -10.30 6.86
C GLY A 106 2.77 -10.15 5.35
N PHE A 107 3.86 -10.22 4.59
CA PHE A 107 3.82 -10.21 3.12
C PHE A 107 3.09 -11.44 2.57
N ALA A 108 3.38 -12.64 3.09
CA ALA A 108 2.71 -13.87 2.66
C ALA A 108 1.20 -13.80 2.88
N ILE A 109 0.75 -13.29 4.03
CA ILE A 109 -0.67 -13.13 4.37
C ILE A 109 -1.35 -12.11 3.42
N ILE A 110 -0.69 -10.99 3.14
CA ILE A 110 -1.24 -9.99 2.20
C ILE A 110 -1.33 -10.58 0.80
N THR A 111 -0.29 -11.27 0.33
CA THR A 111 -0.30 -11.93 -0.98
C THR A 111 -1.41 -12.97 -1.06
N TYR A 112 -1.57 -13.78 -0.02
CA TYR A 112 -2.66 -14.76 0.06
C TYR A 112 -4.04 -14.09 -0.02
N SER A 113 -4.25 -13.00 0.72
CA SER A 113 -5.49 -12.23 0.63
C SER A 113 -5.73 -11.65 -0.77
N MET A 114 -4.67 -11.21 -1.46
CA MET A 114 -4.78 -10.72 -2.84
C MET A 114 -5.18 -11.84 -3.80
N VAL A 115 -4.63 -13.04 -3.64
CA VAL A 115 -5.02 -14.21 -4.44
C VAL A 115 -6.48 -14.56 -4.22
N GLN A 116 -6.97 -14.54 -2.96
CA GLN A 116 -8.39 -14.75 -2.68
C GLN A 116 -9.30 -13.71 -3.37
N MET A 117 -8.84 -12.48 -3.51
CA MET A 117 -9.60 -11.44 -4.20
C MET A 117 -9.70 -11.66 -5.72
N MET A 118 -8.80 -12.44 -6.31
CA MET A 118 -8.87 -12.79 -7.75
C MET A 118 -10.06 -13.71 -8.07
N ASP A 119 -10.52 -14.50 -7.11
CA ASP A 119 -11.65 -15.43 -7.25
C ASP A 119 -13.02 -14.75 -7.01
N TRP A 120 -13.04 -13.42 -6.84
CA TRP A 120 -14.28 -12.70 -6.62
C TRP A 120 -15.15 -12.67 -7.88
N THR A 121 -16.40 -13.14 -7.73
CA THR A 121 -17.42 -13.12 -8.77
C THR A 121 -18.52 -12.11 -8.44
N LEU A 122 -19.28 -11.66 -9.45
CA LEU A 122 -20.37 -10.70 -9.27
C LEU A 122 -21.54 -11.23 -8.42
N GLU A 123 -21.69 -12.56 -8.35
CA GLU A 123 -22.77 -13.23 -7.62
C GLU A 123 -22.34 -13.75 -6.23
N MET A 124 -21.12 -13.38 -5.77
CA MET A 124 -20.64 -13.91 -4.48
C MET A 124 -21.31 -13.21 -3.30
N ASP A 125 -21.41 -13.96 -2.20
CA ASP A 125 -21.85 -13.46 -0.90
C ASP A 125 -20.85 -12.42 -0.31
N THR A 126 -21.27 -11.67 0.68
CA THR A 126 -20.45 -10.68 1.40
C THR A 126 -19.33 -11.32 2.23
N THR A 127 -19.47 -12.60 2.59
CA THR A 127 -18.54 -13.32 3.44
C THR A 127 -17.10 -13.34 2.92
N PRO A 128 -16.80 -13.62 1.63
CA PRO A 128 -15.44 -13.59 1.10
C PRO A 128 -14.78 -12.21 1.20
N ILE A 129 -15.56 -11.12 1.04
CA ILE A 129 -15.05 -9.74 1.15
C ILE A 129 -14.60 -9.45 2.58
N ILE A 130 -15.41 -9.84 3.56
CA ILE A 130 -15.14 -9.69 4.99
C ILE A 130 -13.89 -10.49 5.39
N VAL A 131 -13.84 -11.75 5.00
CA VAL A 131 -12.73 -12.66 5.35
C VAL A 131 -11.42 -12.19 4.73
N SER A 132 -11.40 -11.89 3.43
CA SER A 132 -10.19 -11.41 2.76
C SER A 132 -9.72 -10.07 3.33
N GLY A 133 -10.64 -9.16 3.64
CA GLY A 133 -10.34 -7.89 4.30
C GLY A 133 -9.73 -8.10 5.69
N PHE A 134 -10.30 -8.99 6.51
CA PHE A 134 -9.79 -9.31 7.83
C PHE A 134 -8.38 -9.93 7.76
N VAL A 135 -8.17 -10.92 6.89
CA VAL A 135 -6.86 -11.55 6.66
C VAL A 135 -5.83 -10.51 6.20
N GLN A 136 -6.22 -9.61 5.29
CA GLN A 136 -5.36 -8.51 4.84
C GLN A 136 -4.98 -7.57 5.99
N GLY A 137 -5.95 -7.25 6.86
CA GLY A 137 -5.70 -6.44 8.07
C GLY A 137 -4.66 -7.07 8.98
N ILE A 138 -4.74 -8.39 9.21
CA ILE A 138 -3.74 -9.15 9.98
C ILE A 138 -2.35 -9.01 9.34
N GLY A 139 -2.24 -9.20 8.03
CA GLY A 139 -0.98 -9.06 7.30
C GLY A 139 -0.37 -7.67 7.45
N MET A 140 -1.20 -6.62 7.38
CA MET A 140 -0.77 -5.24 7.58
C MET A 140 -0.18 -5.00 8.98
N GLY A 141 -0.84 -5.48 10.03
CA GLY A 141 -0.35 -5.33 11.39
C GLY A 141 1.00 -6.02 11.61
N PHE A 142 1.21 -7.19 10.97
CA PHE A 142 2.50 -7.89 11.00
C PHE A 142 3.61 -7.21 10.20
N LEU A 143 3.27 -6.32 9.28
CA LEU A 143 4.28 -5.52 8.58
C LEU A 143 4.66 -4.25 9.34
N PHE A 144 3.66 -3.49 9.79
CA PHE A 144 3.88 -2.16 10.35
C PHE A 144 4.77 -2.16 11.58
N MET A 145 4.45 -2.98 12.58
CA MET A 145 5.13 -2.96 13.86
C MET A 145 6.56 -3.49 13.78
N PRO A 146 6.84 -4.68 13.20
CA PRO A 146 8.20 -5.17 13.09
C PRO A 146 9.09 -4.33 12.19
N LEU A 147 8.53 -3.75 11.11
CA LEU A 147 9.30 -2.91 10.20
C LEU A 147 9.79 -1.63 10.88
N ASN A 148 8.92 -0.96 11.64
CA ASN A 148 9.32 0.20 12.44
C ASN A 148 10.35 -0.20 13.51
N LEU A 149 10.17 -1.35 14.16
CA LEU A 149 11.11 -1.82 15.18
C LEU A 149 12.51 -2.06 14.59
N VAL A 150 12.60 -2.72 13.43
CA VAL A 150 13.87 -2.98 12.73
C VAL A 150 14.51 -1.68 12.24
N ALA A 151 13.71 -0.76 11.72
CA ALA A 151 14.18 0.54 11.26
C ALA A 151 14.86 1.36 12.35
N PHE A 152 14.30 1.32 13.58
CA PHE A 152 14.79 2.11 14.71
C PHE A 152 15.72 1.34 15.65
N ALA A 153 15.95 0.03 15.44
CA ALA A 153 16.74 -0.81 16.33
C ALA A 153 18.21 -0.33 16.44
N THR A 154 18.79 0.10 15.31
CA THR A 154 20.18 0.54 15.22
C THR A 154 20.33 2.06 15.26
N LEU A 155 19.21 2.79 15.25
CA LEU A 155 19.22 4.24 15.13
C LEU A 155 19.40 4.93 16.51
N PRO A 156 20.34 5.88 16.64
CA PRO A 156 20.49 6.69 17.85
C PRO A 156 19.20 7.45 18.19
N PRO A 157 18.88 7.66 19.49
CA PRO A 157 17.63 8.28 19.91
C PRO A 157 17.34 9.64 19.31
N HIS A 158 18.38 10.46 19.12
CA HIS A 158 18.25 11.81 18.54
C HIS A 158 17.86 11.82 17.06
N LEU A 159 18.14 10.74 16.32
CA LEU A 159 17.79 10.60 14.90
C LEU A 159 16.44 9.91 14.65
N ARG A 160 15.76 9.45 15.69
CA ARG A 160 14.50 8.68 15.54
C ARG A 160 13.35 9.53 14.99
N THR A 161 13.30 10.80 15.38
CA THR A 161 12.25 11.72 14.88
C THR A 161 12.43 11.97 13.39
N ASP A 162 13.65 12.27 12.97
CA ASP A 162 13.98 12.51 11.56
C ASP A 162 13.79 11.23 10.74
N GLY A 163 14.21 10.08 11.29
CA GLY A 163 13.99 8.77 10.69
C GLY A 163 12.50 8.46 10.49
N SER A 164 11.65 8.75 11.48
CA SER A 164 10.21 8.53 11.36
C SER A 164 9.56 9.41 10.29
N SER A 165 9.99 10.66 10.20
CA SER A 165 9.54 11.60 9.18
C SER A 165 9.94 11.13 7.78
N LEU A 166 11.17 10.66 7.62
CA LEU A 166 11.68 10.13 6.35
C LEU A 166 10.93 8.85 5.93
N LEU A 167 10.69 7.92 6.85
CA LEU A 167 9.92 6.70 6.56
C LEU A 167 8.48 7.02 6.14
N ASN A 168 7.83 7.98 6.79
CA ASN A 168 6.48 8.43 6.39
C ASN A 168 6.47 9.12 5.02
N LEU A 169 7.49 9.92 4.72
CA LEU A 169 7.65 10.54 3.41
C LEU A 169 7.82 9.49 2.31
N LEU A 170 8.68 8.50 2.51
CA LEU A 170 8.90 7.41 1.56
C LEU A 170 7.64 6.55 1.37
N ARG A 171 6.90 6.29 2.44
CA ARG A 171 5.60 5.62 2.35
C ARG A 171 4.61 6.41 1.51
N SER A 172 4.56 7.74 1.67
CA SER A 172 3.67 8.61 0.90
C SER A 172 4.08 8.70 -0.57
N LEU A 173 5.38 8.71 -0.86
CA LEU A 173 5.90 8.62 -2.23
C LEU A 173 5.51 7.28 -2.87
N GLY A 174 5.71 6.18 -2.16
CA GLY A 174 5.28 4.86 -2.61
C GLY A 174 3.77 4.81 -2.88
N ALA A 175 2.97 5.40 -2.01
CA ALA A 175 1.53 5.52 -2.15
C ALA A 175 1.13 6.25 -3.44
N SER A 176 1.75 7.40 -3.72
CA SER A 176 1.47 8.18 -4.93
C SER A 176 1.82 7.42 -6.21
N VAL A 177 2.96 6.73 -6.22
CA VAL A 177 3.37 5.87 -7.34
C VAL A 177 2.39 4.71 -7.50
N GLY A 178 1.99 4.07 -6.39
CA GLY A 178 1.04 2.95 -6.41
C GLY A 178 -0.32 3.34 -6.98
N ILE A 179 -0.89 4.46 -6.55
CA ILE A 179 -2.17 4.95 -7.07
C ILE A 179 -2.05 5.27 -8.56
N SER A 180 -1.00 5.97 -8.96
CA SER A 180 -0.79 6.35 -10.36
C SER A 180 -0.68 5.12 -11.26
N LEU A 181 0.11 4.12 -10.85
CA LEU A 181 0.30 2.89 -11.61
C LEU A 181 -1.03 2.12 -11.75
N MET A 182 -1.76 1.96 -10.64
CA MET A 182 -3.04 1.25 -10.63
C MET A 182 -4.12 1.99 -11.43
N SER A 183 -4.17 3.32 -11.35
CA SER A 183 -5.11 4.13 -12.15
C SER A 183 -4.86 3.97 -13.66
N VAL A 184 -3.60 3.96 -14.08
CA VAL A 184 -3.23 3.73 -15.48
C VAL A 184 -3.58 2.31 -15.92
N LEU A 185 -3.29 1.29 -15.11
CA LEU A 185 -3.63 -0.10 -15.41
C LEU A 185 -5.14 -0.29 -15.51
N LEU A 186 -5.90 0.29 -14.58
CA LEU A 186 -7.36 0.21 -14.59
C LEU A 186 -7.93 0.90 -15.86
N ALA A 187 -7.46 2.10 -16.19
CA ALA A 187 -7.89 2.82 -17.38
C ALA A 187 -7.61 2.04 -18.67
N ARG A 188 -6.43 1.42 -18.78
CA ARG A 188 -6.08 0.57 -19.92
C ARG A 188 -6.98 -0.66 -20.02
N ASN A 189 -7.20 -1.37 -18.92
CA ASN A 189 -8.05 -2.56 -18.92
C ASN A 189 -9.51 -2.21 -19.28
N LEU A 190 -10.03 -1.08 -18.79
CA LEU A 190 -11.35 -0.60 -19.18
C LEU A 190 -11.43 -0.27 -20.68
N GLN A 191 -10.43 0.40 -21.23
CA GLN A 191 -10.38 0.69 -22.67
C GLN A 191 -10.33 -0.58 -23.51
N THR A 192 -9.54 -1.58 -23.11
CA THR A 192 -9.46 -2.87 -23.82
C THR A 192 -10.81 -3.59 -23.76
N ALA A 193 -11.43 -3.68 -22.59
CA ALA A 193 -12.74 -4.31 -22.43
C ALA A 193 -13.83 -3.61 -23.26
N HIS A 194 -13.82 -2.27 -23.32
CA HIS A 194 -14.75 -1.53 -24.17
C HIS A 194 -14.51 -1.78 -25.66
N ALA A 195 -13.26 -1.89 -26.10
CA ALA A 195 -12.93 -2.21 -27.49
C ALA A 195 -13.40 -3.61 -27.88
N ASP A 196 -13.17 -4.61 -27.03
CA ASP A 196 -13.60 -5.98 -27.23
C ASP A 196 -15.14 -6.09 -27.30
N LEU A 197 -15.86 -5.37 -26.44
CA LEU A 197 -17.33 -5.33 -26.47
C LEU A 197 -17.87 -4.63 -27.71
N ALA A 198 -17.22 -3.59 -28.20
CA ALA A 198 -17.59 -2.89 -29.42
C ALA A 198 -17.40 -3.80 -30.65
N GLU A 199 -16.31 -4.56 -30.71
CA GLU A 199 -16.03 -5.52 -31.76
C GLU A 199 -17.05 -6.66 -31.79
N LEU A 200 -17.39 -7.22 -30.63
CA LEU A 200 -18.43 -8.26 -30.54
C LEU A 200 -19.79 -7.74 -31.03
N ARG A 201 -20.17 -6.54 -30.64
CA ARG A 201 -21.43 -5.91 -31.08
C ARG A 201 -21.48 -5.65 -32.59
N CYS A 202 -20.36 -5.23 -33.19
CA CYS A 202 -20.27 -5.09 -34.66
C CYS A 202 -20.37 -6.43 -35.39
N ARG A 203 -19.82 -7.49 -34.81
CA ARG A 203 -19.87 -8.85 -35.38
C ARG A 203 -21.27 -9.43 -35.34
N ASP A 204 -22.01 -9.22 -34.26
CA ASP A 204 -23.42 -9.66 -34.15
C ASP A 204 -24.32 -8.93 -35.16
N GLN A 205 -24.07 -7.64 -35.44
CA GLN A 205 -24.83 -6.87 -36.43
C GLN A 205 -24.52 -7.24 -37.89
N GLN A 206 -23.41 -7.90 -38.18
CA GLN A 206 -23.04 -8.36 -39.51
C GLN A 206 -23.46 -9.80 -39.78
N GLY A 207 -23.93 -10.53 -38.79
CA GLY A 207 -24.38 -11.92 -38.88
C GLY A 207 -25.89 -12.12 -39.12
N ASP A 208 -26.69 -11.02 -39.07
CA ASP A 208 -28.10 -10.95 -39.46
C ASP A 208 -28.25 -10.35 -40.88
#